data_37cdb51bf0bc5da95e7efebe80889e98
#
_entry.id   37cdb51bf0bc5da95e7efebe80889e98
#
_cell.length_a   1.000
_cell.length_b   1.000
_cell.length_c   1.000
_cell.angle_alpha   90.00
_cell.angle_beta   90.00
_cell.angle_gamma   90.00
#
_symmetry.space_group_name_H-M   'P 1'
#
loop_
_entity.id
_entity.type
_entity.pdbx_description
1 polymer ?
#
loop_
_entity_poly.entity_id
_entity_poly.type
_entity_poly.pdbx_seq_one_letter_code
_entity_poly.pdbx_strand_id
1 'polypeptide(L)'
;FYEAYVFNQSIGTWDTSNVIDMYYMFYEASAFDGDISSWNVSNVTNMASMFNGASSFNQPIGSWQTNSVANMEKMFNSATSFNQSLNNWDTSSVTNMQAMFNNASVFNQSLNGWDTSNVVNMIKVFYEASAFNGDISNWDTSNVSDMRSLFRGASVFNGDIGSWDVSN
;
A
#
# COMPACT_ATOMS: atom_id res chain seq x y z
N PHE A 1 15.20 -3.64 -9.13
CA PHE A 1 14.50 -3.86 -10.43
C PHE A 1 13.77 -2.60 -10.92
N TYR A 2 14.32 -1.43 -10.59
CA TYR A 2 13.80 -0.14 -11.05
C TYR A 2 13.70 -0.14 -12.60
N GLU A 3 12.49 0.12 -13.12
CA GLU A 3 12.18 0.12 -14.56
C GLU A 3 12.53 -1.19 -15.31
N ALA A 4 12.56 -2.32 -14.60
CA ALA A 4 12.78 -3.63 -15.22
C ALA A 4 11.48 -4.16 -15.84
N TYR A 5 11.00 -3.51 -16.89
CA TYR A 5 9.65 -3.69 -17.46
C TYR A 5 9.26 -5.12 -17.81
N VAL A 6 10.23 -5.96 -18.16
CA VAL A 6 9.98 -7.37 -18.58
C VAL A 6 10.43 -8.40 -17.55
N PHE A 7 10.98 -7.94 -16.42
CA PHE A 7 11.46 -8.84 -15.38
C PHE A 7 10.28 -9.55 -14.70
N ASN A 8 10.31 -10.90 -14.72
CA ASN A 8 9.34 -11.75 -14.03
C ASN A 8 9.96 -13.11 -13.66
N GLN A 9 11.15 -13.11 -13.06
CA GLN A 9 11.82 -14.34 -12.64
C GLN A 9 11.51 -14.65 -11.17
N SER A 10 11.61 -15.95 -10.81
CA SER A 10 11.42 -16.41 -9.44
C SER A 10 12.57 -15.93 -8.54
N ILE A 11 12.24 -15.14 -7.53
CA ILE A 11 13.17 -14.60 -6.52
C ILE A 11 12.65 -14.85 -5.09
N GLY A 12 11.61 -15.66 -4.93
CA GLY A 12 10.99 -15.95 -3.64
C GLY A 12 11.92 -16.64 -2.64
N THR A 13 13.00 -17.29 -3.11
CA THR A 13 13.99 -17.95 -2.26
C THR A 13 15.08 -17.02 -1.73
N TRP A 14 15.05 -15.74 -2.06
CA TRP A 14 16.04 -14.79 -1.56
C TRP A 14 15.93 -14.60 -0.05
N ASP A 15 17.07 -14.57 0.63
CA ASP A 15 17.13 -14.15 2.03
C ASP A 15 17.09 -12.62 2.11
N THR A 16 15.95 -12.11 2.57
CA THR A 16 15.72 -10.67 2.73
C THR A 16 15.79 -10.22 4.20
N SER A 17 16.21 -11.11 5.11
CA SER A 17 16.17 -10.87 6.55
C SER A 17 17.00 -9.67 7.04
N ASN A 18 18.01 -9.25 6.28
CA ASN A 18 18.84 -8.09 6.59
C ASN A 18 18.49 -6.83 5.77
N VAL A 19 17.43 -6.88 4.96
CA VAL A 19 17.01 -5.72 4.14
C VAL A 19 16.28 -4.72 5.03
N ILE A 20 16.70 -3.46 4.99
CA ILE A 20 16.12 -2.35 5.75
C ILE A 20 15.39 -1.34 4.88
N ASP A 21 15.65 -1.33 3.57
CA ASP A 21 15.05 -0.39 2.61
C ASP A 21 14.70 -1.13 1.31
N MET A 22 13.42 -1.05 0.92
CA MET A 22 12.90 -1.61 -0.33
C MET A 22 12.33 -0.51 -1.27
N TYR A 23 12.79 0.74 -1.08
CA TYR A 23 12.39 1.88 -1.89
C TYR A 23 12.65 1.62 -3.39
N TYR A 24 11.63 1.81 -4.21
CA TYR A 24 11.67 1.60 -5.67
C TYR A 24 12.06 0.19 -6.14
N MET A 25 12.01 -0.85 -5.30
CA MET A 25 12.57 -2.16 -5.67
C MET A 25 11.96 -2.73 -6.95
N PHE A 26 10.64 -2.58 -7.16
CA PHE A 26 9.93 -3.01 -8.38
C PHE A 26 9.21 -1.84 -9.08
N TYR A 27 9.76 -0.63 -8.94
CA TYR A 27 9.21 0.56 -9.60
C TYR A 27 9.17 0.34 -11.12
N GLU A 28 7.96 0.53 -11.73
CA GLU A 28 7.71 0.31 -13.16
C GLU A 28 8.09 -1.10 -13.68
N ALA A 29 8.30 -2.08 -12.81
CA ALA A 29 8.49 -3.47 -13.22
C ALA A 29 7.15 -4.07 -13.66
N SER A 30 6.63 -3.63 -14.79
CA SER A 30 5.25 -3.83 -15.22
C SER A 30 4.86 -5.29 -15.47
N ALA A 31 5.81 -6.16 -15.81
CA ALA A 31 5.57 -7.60 -15.98
C ALA A 31 5.74 -8.41 -14.69
N PHE A 32 6.26 -7.82 -13.61
CA PHE A 32 6.59 -8.57 -12.41
C PHE A 32 5.32 -9.05 -11.68
N ASP A 33 5.22 -10.36 -11.51
CA ASP A 33 4.21 -11.05 -10.68
C ASP A 33 4.83 -12.29 -10.01
N GLY A 34 6.12 -12.25 -9.68
CA GLY A 34 6.82 -13.33 -8.99
C GLY A 34 6.36 -13.47 -7.53
N ASP A 35 6.22 -14.73 -7.07
CA ASP A 35 5.87 -15.00 -5.66
C ASP A 35 7.02 -14.60 -4.74
N ILE A 36 6.73 -13.63 -3.86
CA ILE A 36 7.62 -13.10 -2.82
C ILE A 36 6.96 -13.16 -1.44
N SER A 37 5.92 -13.96 -1.29
CA SER A 37 5.16 -14.11 -0.03
C SER A 37 6.01 -14.61 1.14
N SER A 38 7.09 -15.35 0.85
CA SER A 38 8.04 -15.89 1.83
C SER A 38 9.11 -14.90 2.29
N TRP A 39 9.20 -13.72 1.71
CA TRP A 39 10.21 -12.74 2.10
C TRP A 39 10.05 -12.29 3.55
N ASN A 40 11.16 -12.22 4.27
CA ASN A 40 11.20 -11.62 5.60
C ASN A 40 11.40 -10.09 5.45
N VAL A 41 10.36 -9.32 5.77
CA VAL A 41 10.38 -7.86 5.70
C VAL A 41 10.38 -7.19 7.09
N SER A 42 10.57 -7.96 8.17
CA SER A 42 10.43 -7.48 9.54
C SER A 42 11.40 -6.33 9.93
N ASN A 43 12.53 -6.22 9.22
CA ASN A 43 13.51 -5.15 9.41
C ASN A 43 13.34 -3.96 8.44
N VAL A 44 12.40 -4.06 7.48
CA VAL A 44 12.21 -3.01 6.48
C VAL A 44 11.49 -1.81 7.11
N THR A 45 12.08 -0.62 6.94
CA THR A 45 11.52 0.64 7.45
C THR A 45 10.90 1.51 6.35
N ASN A 46 11.27 1.28 5.09
CA ASN A 46 10.83 2.07 3.95
C ASN A 46 10.43 1.16 2.77
N MET A 47 9.16 1.25 2.38
CA MET A 47 8.59 0.56 1.22
C MET A 47 8.02 1.55 0.19
N ALA A 48 8.44 2.83 0.25
CA ALA A 48 7.88 3.83 -0.64
C ALA A 48 8.12 3.46 -2.10
N SER A 49 7.06 3.56 -2.92
CA SER A 49 7.05 3.25 -4.34
C SER A 49 7.54 1.84 -4.73
N MET A 50 7.52 0.87 -3.79
CA MET A 50 8.06 -0.47 -4.04
C MET A 50 7.42 -1.15 -5.26
N PHE A 51 6.11 -1.03 -5.43
CA PHE A 51 5.34 -1.59 -6.56
C PHE A 51 4.66 -0.52 -7.41
N ASN A 52 5.18 0.72 -7.38
CA ASN A 52 4.63 1.80 -8.19
C ASN A 52 4.81 1.46 -9.68
N GLY A 53 3.69 1.37 -10.42
CA GLY A 53 3.70 0.98 -11.83
C GLY A 53 3.92 -0.52 -12.10
N ALA A 54 4.01 -1.37 -11.06
CA ALA A 54 4.05 -2.83 -11.23
C ALA A 54 2.65 -3.35 -11.58
N SER A 55 2.22 -3.11 -12.81
CA SER A 55 0.84 -3.27 -13.24
C SER A 55 0.33 -4.71 -13.25
N SER A 56 1.22 -5.71 -13.35
CA SER A 56 0.86 -7.13 -13.28
C SER A 56 0.88 -7.71 -11.86
N PHE A 57 1.50 -7.04 -10.91
CA PHE A 57 1.74 -7.59 -9.57
C PHE A 57 0.43 -7.85 -8.81
N ASN A 58 0.22 -9.11 -8.38
CA ASN A 58 -0.94 -9.51 -7.58
C ASN A 58 -0.63 -10.69 -6.63
N GLN A 59 0.57 -10.76 -6.03
CA GLN A 59 0.95 -11.85 -5.15
C GLN A 59 0.47 -11.66 -3.70
N PRO A 60 0.18 -12.75 -2.95
CA PRO A 60 -0.39 -12.71 -1.60
C PRO A 60 0.68 -12.34 -0.56
N ILE A 61 0.89 -11.08 -0.33
CA ILE A 61 1.87 -10.52 0.62
C ILE A 61 1.26 -10.14 1.99
N GLY A 62 0.03 -10.56 2.26
CA GLY A 62 -0.69 -10.24 3.50
C GLY A 62 -0.09 -10.84 4.77
N SER A 63 0.84 -11.81 4.66
CA SER A 63 1.57 -12.41 5.78
C SER A 63 2.83 -11.66 6.17
N TRP A 64 3.23 -10.62 5.44
CA TRP A 64 4.41 -9.83 5.75
C TRP A 64 4.31 -9.14 7.11
N GLN A 65 5.40 -9.16 7.88
CA GLN A 65 5.50 -8.47 9.16
C GLN A 65 5.98 -7.03 8.94
N THR A 66 5.05 -6.09 8.92
CA THR A 66 5.27 -4.70 8.50
C THR A 66 5.44 -3.72 9.67
N ASN A 67 5.55 -4.24 10.91
CA ASN A 67 5.61 -3.46 12.14
C ASN A 67 6.72 -2.38 12.20
N SER A 68 7.78 -2.52 11.41
CA SER A 68 8.88 -1.55 11.35
C SER A 68 8.72 -0.50 10.25
N VAL A 69 7.74 -0.66 9.35
CA VAL A 69 7.60 0.20 8.17
C VAL A 69 6.99 1.54 8.56
N ALA A 70 7.74 2.63 8.32
CA ALA A 70 7.29 3.99 8.58
C ALA A 70 6.78 4.72 7.32
N ASN A 71 7.23 4.33 6.14
CA ASN A 71 6.89 5.00 4.88
C ASN A 71 6.36 4.02 3.84
N MET A 72 5.08 4.22 3.44
CA MET A 72 4.40 3.46 2.38
C MET A 72 3.93 4.36 1.23
N GLU A 73 4.57 5.55 1.07
CA GLU A 73 4.22 6.49 -0.01
C GLU A 73 4.24 5.79 -1.38
N LYS A 74 3.15 5.91 -2.14
CA LYS A 74 3.00 5.37 -3.51
C LYS A 74 3.29 3.87 -3.65
N MET A 75 3.23 3.07 -2.58
CA MET A 75 3.67 1.67 -2.62
C MET A 75 2.97 0.86 -3.72
N PHE A 76 1.67 1.04 -3.92
CA PHE A 76 0.86 0.38 -4.97
C PHE A 76 0.28 1.37 -5.97
N ASN A 77 0.90 2.56 -6.13
CA ASN A 77 0.45 3.52 -7.13
C ASN A 77 0.51 2.87 -8.53
N SER A 78 -0.60 2.92 -9.26
CA SER A 78 -0.73 2.30 -10.59
C SER A 78 -0.43 0.78 -10.65
N ALA A 79 -0.52 0.07 -9.52
CA ALA A 79 -0.52 -1.39 -9.48
C ALA A 79 -1.92 -1.91 -9.85
N THR A 80 -2.25 -1.86 -11.13
CA THR A 80 -3.61 -2.00 -11.66
C THR A 80 -4.20 -3.40 -11.56
N SER A 81 -3.39 -4.44 -11.28
CA SER A 81 -3.85 -5.82 -11.03
C SER A 81 -3.92 -6.18 -9.55
N PHE A 82 -3.35 -5.34 -8.67
CA PHE A 82 -3.21 -5.69 -7.25
C PHE A 82 -4.55 -5.64 -6.52
N ASN A 83 -4.98 -6.79 -5.96
CA ASN A 83 -6.19 -6.91 -5.14
C ASN A 83 -6.07 -7.96 -4.04
N GLN A 84 -4.90 -8.09 -3.41
CA GLN A 84 -4.69 -9.03 -2.30
C GLN A 84 -4.99 -8.40 -0.95
N SER A 85 -5.42 -9.22 0.01
CA SER A 85 -5.71 -8.75 1.37
C SER A 85 -4.44 -8.31 2.09
N LEU A 86 -4.49 -7.11 2.67
CA LEU A 86 -3.44 -6.52 3.49
C LEU A 86 -3.94 -6.22 4.92
N ASN A 87 -5.13 -6.71 5.28
CA ASN A 87 -5.80 -6.35 6.54
C ASN A 87 -5.02 -6.76 7.80
N ASN A 88 -4.10 -7.72 7.68
CA ASN A 88 -3.27 -8.19 8.80
C ASN A 88 -1.93 -7.46 8.92
N TRP A 89 -1.64 -6.50 8.07
CA TRP A 89 -0.42 -5.71 8.22
C TRP A 89 -0.47 -4.88 9.50
N ASP A 90 0.62 -4.89 10.24
CA ASP A 90 0.82 -3.96 11.34
C ASP A 90 1.28 -2.62 10.76
N THR A 91 0.43 -1.60 10.85
CA THR A 91 0.67 -0.26 10.32
C THR A 91 0.93 0.77 11.42
N SER A 92 1.09 0.32 12.68
CA SER A 92 1.26 1.21 13.83
C SER A 92 2.48 2.15 13.76
N SER A 93 3.50 1.79 12.96
CA SER A 93 4.67 2.67 12.74
C SER A 93 4.52 3.60 11.54
N VAL A 94 3.47 3.46 10.72
CA VAL A 94 3.33 4.19 9.45
C VAL A 94 2.94 5.65 9.70
N THR A 95 3.70 6.57 9.11
CA THR A 95 3.43 8.01 9.19
C THR A 95 3.03 8.63 7.85
N ASN A 96 3.38 7.99 6.73
CA ASN A 96 3.12 8.49 5.38
C ASN A 96 2.50 7.41 4.49
N MET A 97 1.26 7.64 4.04
CA MET A 97 0.52 6.80 3.10
C MET A 97 0.19 7.55 1.79
N GLN A 98 0.83 8.69 1.51
CA GLN A 98 0.51 9.50 0.33
C GLN A 98 0.45 8.65 -0.93
N ALA A 99 -0.66 8.73 -1.66
CA ALA A 99 -0.90 8.09 -2.94
C ALA A 99 -0.68 6.56 -2.95
N MET A 100 -0.83 5.87 -1.79
CA MET A 100 -0.48 4.45 -1.66
C MET A 100 -1.21 3.55 -2.66
N PHE A 101 -2.51 3.78 -2.89
CA PHE A 101 -3.33 3.05 -3.85
C PHE A 101 -3.85 3.95 -4.98
N ASN A 102 -3.13 5.05 -5.27
CA ASN A 102 -3.50 5.94 -6.38
C ASN A 102 -3.53 5.13 -7.69
N ASN A 103 -4.64 5.21 -8.43
CA ASN A 103 -4.85 4.49 -9.68
C ASN A 103 -4.72 2.95 -9.57
N ALA A 104 -4.86 2.37 -8.36
CA ALA A 104 -4.99 0.93 -8.16
C ALA A 104 -6.43 0.51 -8.49
N SER A 105 -6.74 0.41 -9.78
CA SER A 105 -8.10 0.44 -10.32
C SER A 105 -8.97 -0.77 -9.94
N VAL A 106 -8.37 -1.89 -9.51
CA VAL A 106 -9.10 -3.11 -9.08
C VAL A 106 -9.04 -3.35 -7.58
N PHE A 107 -8.22 -2.58 -6.84
CA PHE A 107 -8.07 -2.80 -5.40
C PHE A 107 -9.37 -2.52 -4.65
N ASN A 108 -9.87 -3.53 -3.92
CA ASN A 108 -11.12 -3.44 -3.16
C ASN A 108 -11.10 -4.32 -1.90
N GLN A 109 -9.99 -4.35 -1.17
CA GLN A 109 -9.90 -5.11 0.06
C GLN A 109 -10.18 -4.24 1.29
N SER A 110 -10.72 -4.86 2.36
CA SER A 110 -10.84 -4.18 3.65
C SER A 110 -9.45 -3.88 4.23
N LEU A 111 -9.32 -2.70 4.81
CA LEU A 111 -8.15 -2.24 5.54
C LEU A 111 -8.52 -1.84 6.98
N ASN A 112 -9.64 -2.37 7.48
CA ASN A 112 -10.21 -1.98 8.78
C ASN A 112 -9.37 -2.47 9.98
N GLY A 113 -8.43 -3.40 9.74
CA GLY A 113 -7.45 -3.85 10.73
C GLY A 113 -6.23 -2.93 10.89
N TRP A 114 -6.09 -1.91 10.05
CA TRP A 114 -4.95 -1.02 10.11
C TRP A 114 -5.02 -0.03 11.28
N ASP A 115 -3.92 0.12 11.99
CA ASP A 115 -3.71 1.22 12.93
C ASP A 115 -3.19 2.44 12.14
N THR A 116 -4.00 3.49 12.06
CA THR A 116 -3.66 4.73 11.35
C THR A 116 -3.37 5.90 12.29
N SER A 117 -3.31 5.64 13.60
CA SER A 117 -3.15 6.68 14.64
C SER A 117 -1.88 7.52 14.50
N ASN A 118 -0.84 7.01 13.85
CA ASN A 118 0.41 7.74 13.61
C ASN A 118 0.50 8.36 12.19
N VAL A 119 -0.50 8.16 11.35
CA VAL A 119 -0.47 8.66 9.98
C VAL A 119 -0.74 10.17 9.95
N VAL A 120 0.15 10.91 9.29
CA VAL A 120 0.06 12.37 9.14
C VAL A 120 -0.38 12.77 7.74
N ASN A 121 -0.01 11.98 6.73
CA ASN A 121 -0.24 12.31 5.32
C ASN A 121 -1.05 11.20 4.63
N MET A 122 -2.29 11.54 4.22
CA MET A 122 -3.20 10.68 3.45
C MET A 122 -3.57 11.29 2.08
N ILE A 123 -2.76 12.21 1.55
CA ILE A 123 -3.02 12.80 0.22
C ILE A 123 -3.18 11.70 -0.83
N LYS A 124 -4.31 11.70 -1.55
CA LYS A 124 -4.55 10.83 -2.71
C LYS A 124 -4.44 9.32 -2.45
N VAL A 125 -4.64 8.82 -1.21
CA VAL A 125 -4.46 7.37 -0.94
C VAL A 125 -5.27 6.52 -1.90
N PHE A 126 -6.54 6.85 -2.17
CA PHE A 126 -7.44 6.14 -3.10
C PHE A 126 -7.82 6.96 -4.33
N TYR A 127 -6.96 7.90 -4.73
CA TYR A 127 -7.20 8.71 -5.93
C TYR A 127 -7.30 7.82 -7.18
N GLU A 128 -8.38 7.92 -7.96
CA GLU A 128 -8.67 7.07 -9.15
C GLU A 128 -8.69 5.54 -8.85
N ALA A 129 -8.79 5.12 -7.59
CA ALA A 129 -9.02 3.73 -7.21
C ALA A 129 -10.50 3.36 -7.47
N SER A 130 -10.86 3.18 -8.73
CA SER A 130 -12.25 3.17 -9.21
C SER A 130 -13.11 2.02 -8.66
N ALA A 131 -12.49 0.89 -8.24
CA ALA A 131 -13.18 -0.24 -7.63
C ALA A 131 -13.20 -0.20 -6.10
N PHE A 132 -12.50 0.74 -5.46
CA PHE A 132 -12.35 0.72 -4.02
C PHE A 132 -13.66 1.04 -3.28
N ASN A 133 -14.11 0.10 -2.47
CA ASN A 133 -15.18 0.24 -1.49
C ASN A 133 -14.92 -0.62 -0.25
N GLY A 134 -13.64 -0.89 0.04
CA GLY A 134 -13.20 -1.65 1.21
C GLY A 134 -13.53 -0.92 2.52
N ASP A 135 -13.69 -1.69 3.60
CA ASP A 135 -13.97 -1.14 4.92
C ASP A 135 -12.73 -0.47 5.51
N ILE A 136 -12.90 0.78 5.96
CA ILE A 136 -11.90 1.64 6.61
C ILE A 136 -12.55 2.43 7.78
N SER A 137 -13.66 1.94 8.30
CA SER A 137 -14.45 2.65 9.31
C SER A 137 -13.73 2.82 10.65
N ASN A 138 -12.74 1.96 10.98
CA ASN A 138 -11.95 2.04 12.20
C ASN A 138 -10.70 2.94 12.08
N TRP A 139 -10.44 3.56 10.94
CA TRP A 139 -9.27 4.41 10.81
C TRP A 139 -9.31 5.60 11.77
N ASP A 140 -8.25 5.77 12.53
CA ASP A 140 -8.01 6.97 13.36
C ASP A 140 -7.37 8.05 12.48
N THR A 141 -8.07 9.16 12.31
CA THR A 141 -7.63 10.30 11.49
C THR A 141 -7.22 11.51 12.31
N SER A 142 -7.17 11.37 13.64
CA SER A 142 -6.92 12.47 14.57
C SER A 142 -5.55 13.16 14.40
N ASN A 143 -4.56 12.48 13.82
CA ASN A 143 -3.25 13.05 13.53
C ASN A 143 -3.05 13.42 12.05
N VAL A 144 -4.04 13.17 11.18
CA VAL A 144 -3.92 13.43 9.75
C VAL A 144 -4.07 14.92 9.47
N SER A 145 -3.01 15.53 8.93
CA SER A 145 -3.00 16.95 8.58
C SER A 145 -3.33 17.24 7.11
N ASP A 146 -3.31 16.22 6.25
CA ASP A 146 -3.58 16.41 4.82
C ASP A 146 -4.28 15.17 4.20
N MET A 147 -5.54 15.36 3.78
CA MET A 147 -6.38 14.35 3.10
C MET A 147 -6.79 14.80 1.69
N ARG A 148 -6.09 15.74 1.08
CA ARG A 148 -6.48 16.29 -0.22
C ARG A 148 -6.66 15.19 -1.26
N SER A 149 -7.81 15.22 -1.95
CA SER A 149 -8.15 14.30 -3.03
C SER A 149 -8.14 12.82 -2.63
N LEU A 150 -8.35 12.48 -1.35
CA LEU A 150 -8.27 11.12 -0.80
C LEU A 150 -9.07 10.11 -1.63
N PHE A 151 -10.32 10.41 -1.99
CA PHE A 151 -11.22 9.54 -2.77
C PHE A 151 -11.57 10.10 -4.15
N ARG A 152 -10.83 11.10 -4.67
CA ARG A 152 -11.16 11.64 -5.99
C ARG A 152 -11.05 10.55 -7.04
N GLY A 153 -12.14 10.27 -7.77
CA GLY A 153 -12.20 9.21 -8.79
C GLY A 153 -12.43 7.80 -8.24
N ALA A 154 -12.54 7.60 -6.91
CA ALA A 154 -13.01 6.35 -6.31
C ALA A 154 -14.53 6.24 -6.49
N SER A 155 -14.97 5.94 -7.70
CA SER A 155 -16.35 6.15 -8.17
C SER A 155 -17.42 5.28 -7.49
N VAL A 156 -17.02 4.17 -6.86
CA VAL A 156 -17.92 3.26 -6.14
C VAL A 156 -17.82 3.38 -4.62
N PHE A 157 -16.91 4.21 -4.11
CA PHE A 157 -16.70 4.33 -2.68
C PHE A 157 -17.94 4.88 -1.98
N ASN A 158 -18.46 4.10 -1.03
CA ASN A 158 -19.59 4.45 -0.17
C ASN A 158 -19.40 3.92 1.26
N GLY A 159 -18.13 3.81 1.72
CA GLY A 159 -17.78 3.33 3.04
C GLY A 159 -18.19 4.29 4.17
N ASP A 160 -18.40 3.74 5.36
CA ASP A 160 -18.68 4.55 6.56
C ASP A 160 -17.39 5.24 7.03
N ILE A 161 -17.39 6.56 7.04
CA ILE A 161 -16.31 7.42 7.52
C ILE A 161 -16.85 8.47 8.54
N GLY A 162 -18.05 8.22 9.09
CA GLY A 162 -18.71 9.16 9.99
C GLY A 162 -18.00 9.35 11.33
N SER A 163 -17.11 8.42 11.71
CA SER A 163 -16.31 8.49 12.94
C SER A 163 -15.00 9.26 12.81
N TRP A 164 -14.62 9.63 11.57
CA TRP A 164 -13.31 10.27 11.33
C TRP A 164 -13.22 11.67 11.96
N ASP A 165 -12.11 11.94 12.62
CA ASP A 165 -11.77 13.28 13.09
C ASP A 165 -11.17 14.09 11.94
N VAL A 166 -11.78 15.19 11.62
CA VAL A 166 -11.33 16.12 10.54
C VAL A 166 -11.11 17.54 11.09
N SER A 167 -10.82 17.65 12.38
CA SER A 167 -10.65 18.93 13.07
C SER A 167 -9.26 19.56 12.90
N ASN A 168 -8.30 18.86 12.31
CA ASN A 168 -6.92 19.32 12.08
C ASN A 168 -6.73 20.09 10.78
#